data_ff165ef3dab027736ca56ede9eea0d6b
#
_entry.id   ff165ef3dab027736ca56ede9eea0d6b
#
_cell.length_a   1.000
_cell.length_b   1.000
_cell.length_c   1.000
_cell.angle_alpha   90.00
_cell.angle_beta   90.00
_cell.angle_gamma   90.00
#
_symmetry.space_group_name_H-M   'P 1'
#
loop_
_entity.id
_entity.type
_entity.pdbx_description
1 polymer ?
#
loop_
_entity_poly.entity_id
_entity_poly.type
_entity_poly.pdbx_seq_one_letter_code
_entity_poly.pdbx_strand_id
1 'polypeptide(L)'
;MNNIAFPKLGISLNISPVAFSIGSKPIYWYALIILSGFLLGLFFVYKTCEKRGVKKDNVWDIALFGLIFGIIGARIYYVLFALDEFDSIADMFKVWNGGLAIYGGIIGAIISTVIYCKVKKLNIAKVFDVCAPGLFIGQAIGRFGNFVNVEVYGGETNSLFGMSINGATPVHPLFLYESLWNVIGLVILLLIRDKKKNDGQVFCFY
;
A
#
# COMPACT_ATOMS: atom_id res chain seq x y z
N MET A 1 0.31 -22.62 -9.28
CA MET A 1 -1.07 -22.23 -8.94
C MET A 1 -1.32 -22.59 -7.50
N ASN A 2 -1.93 -21.70 -6.74
CA ASN A 2 -2.33 -21.97 -5.37
C ASN A 2 -3.82 -22.27 -5.35
N ASN A 3 -4.22 -23.33 -4.66
CA ASN A 3 -5.62 -23.59 -4.36
C ASN A 3 -5.96 -22.89 -3.04
N ILE A 4 -6.89 -21.94 -3.08
CA ILE A 4 -7.36 -21.21 -1.92
C ILE A 4 -8.83 -21.52 -1.73
N ALA A 5 -9.18 -22.11 -0.61
CA ALA A 5 -10.56 -22.49 -0.31
C ALA A 5 -11.06 -21.82 0.98
N PHE A 6 -12.35 -21.54 1.00
CA PHE A 6 -13.09 -21.17 2.20
C PHE A 6 -14.10 -22.29 2.47
N PRO A 7 -13.69 -23.35 3.22
CA PRO A 7 -14.47 -24.60 3.29
C PRO A 7 -15.89 -24.41 3.80
N LYS A 8 -16.08 -23.53 4.80
CA LYS A 8 -17.40 -23.25 5.37
C LYS A 8 -18.31 -22.41 4.48
N LEU A 9 -17.75 -21.73 3.48
CA LEU A 9 -18.50 -20.96 2.48
C LEU A 9 -18.71 -21.72 1.18
N GLY A 10 -18.11 -22.92 1.05
CA GLY A 10 -18.15 -23.70 -0.19
C GLY A 10 -17.44 -23.06 -1.38
N ILE A 11 -16.51 -22.14 -1.13
CA ILE A 11 -15.76 -21.41 -2.18
C ILE A 11 -14.38 -22.05 -2.32
N SER A 12 -13.97 -22.34 -3.56
CA SER A 12 -12.62 -22.78 -3.89
C SER A 12 -12.13 -22.07 -5.14
N LEU A 13 -10.94 -21.50 -5.06
CA LEU A 13 -10.32 -20.69 -6.10
C LEU A 13 -8.93 -21.24 -6.43
N ASN A 14 -8.63 -21.41 -7.72
CA ASN A 14 -7.28 -21.70 -8.18
C ASN A 14 -6.66 -20.44 -8.74
N ILE A 15 -5.68 -19.88 -8.02
CA ILE A 15 -5.09 -18.59 -8.35
C ILE A 15 -3.62 -18.78 -8.72
N SER A 16 -3.24 -18.27 -9.91
CA SER A 16 -1.84 -18.11 -10.27
C SER A 16 -1.34 -16.76 -9.74
N PRO A 17 -0.20 -16.67 -9.07
CA PRO A 17 0.41 -15.38 -8.74
C PRO A 17 0.77 -14.55 -9.98
N VAL A 18 1.06 -15.22 -11.11
CA VAL A 18 1.36 -14.57 -12.40
C VAL A 18 0.06 -14.23 -13.11
N ALA A 19 -0.13 -12.95 -13.44
CA ALA A 19 -1.27 -12.47 -14.21
C ALA A 19 -1.10 -12.79 -15.70
N PHE A 20 0.04 -12.39 -16.27
CA PHE A 20 0.43 -12.66 -17.65
C PHE A 20 1.95 -12.48 -17.79
N SER A 21 2.50 -12.85 -18.97
CA SER A 21 3.93 -12.66 -19.25
C SER A 21 4.12 -11.80 -20.48
N ILE A 22 5.13 -10.93 -20.44
CA ILE A 22 5.59 -10.14 -21.60
C ILE A 22 6.95 -10.69 -22.01
N GLY A 23 6.98 -11.46 -23.08
CA GLY A 23 8.14 -12.26 -23.46
C GLY A 23 8.48 -13.27 -22.35
N SER A 24 9.71 -13.25 -21.85
CA SER A 24 10.17 -14.13 -20.75
C SER A 24 9.92 -13.58 -19.33
N LYS A 25 9.38 -12.36 -19.21
CA LYS A 25 9.20 -11.69 -17.91
C LYS A 25 7.76 -11.86 -17.40
N PRO A 26 7.52 -12.52 -16.25
CA PRO A 26 6.20 -12.63 -15.66
C PRO A 26 5.78 -11.30 -15.02
N ILE A 27 4.52 -10.92 -15.21
CA ILE A 27 3.85 -9.83 -14.51
C ILE A 27 2.94 -10.45 -13.44
N TYR A 28 3.13 -10.05 -12.20
CA TYR A 28 2.43 -10.59 -11.05
C TYR A 28 1.17 -9.80 -10.73
N TRP A 29 0.11 -10.50 -10.35
CA TRP A 29 -1.12 -9.87 -9.85
C TRP A 29 -0.86 -8.92 -8.70
N TYR A 30 0.06 -9.27 -7.80
CA TYR A 30 0.47 -8.41 -6.69
C TYR A 30 0.82 -7.00 -7.16
N ALA A 31 1.68 -6.88 -8.17
CA ALA A 31 2.11 -5.59 -8.70
C ALA A 31 0.93 -4.80 -9.31
N LEU A 32 0.03 -5.48 -10.03
CA LEU A 32 -1.13 -4.85 -10.64
C LEU A 32 -2.13 -4.37 -9.58
N ILE A 33 -2.35 -5.14 -8.52
CA ILE A 33 -3.24 -4.79 -7.41
C ILE A 33 -2.69 -3.59 -6.65
N ILE A 34 -1.39 -3.58 -6.29
CA ILE A 34 -0.75 -2.45 -5.63
C ILE A 34 -0.82 -1.19 -6.51
N LEU A 35 -0.50 -1.31 -7.81
CA LEU A 35 -0.59 -0.20 -8.75
C LEU A 35 -2.03 0.33 -8.85
N SER A 36 -3.03 -0.56 -8.93
CA SER A 36 -4.43 -0.15 -8.99
C SER A 36 -4.87 0.58 -7.72
N GLY A 37 -4.46 0.09 -6.54
CA GLY A 37 -4.71 0.75 -5.26
C GLY A 37 -4.09 2.14 -5.19
N PHE A 38 -2.84 2.28 -5.63
CA PHE A 38 -2.15 3.56 -5.73
C PHE A 38 -2.86 4.54 -6.66
N LEU A 39 -3.20 4.09 -7.89
CA LEU A 39 -3.87 4.94 -8.87
C LEU A 39 -5.27 5.36 -8.43
N LEU A 40 -6.05 4.46 -7.83
CA LEU A 40 -7.39 4.78 -7.31
C LEU A 40 -7.31 5.74 -6.11
N GLY A 41 -6.36 5.52 -5.19
CA GLY A 41 -6.10 6.45 -4.09
C GLY A 41 -5.69 7.82 -4.59
N LEU A 42 -4.75 7.89 -5.53
CA LEU A 42 -4.30 9.14 -6.16
C LEU A 42 -5.45 9.84 -6.89
N PHE A 43 -6.25 9.11 -7.66
CA PHE A 43 -7.42 9.66 -8.35
C PHE A 43 -8.42 10.28 -7.37
N PHE A 44 -8.70 9.60 -6.26
CA PHE A 44 -9.58 10.13 -5.22
C PHE A 44 -9.04 11.43 -4.63
N VAL A 45 -7.75 11.44 -4.26
CA VAL A 45 -7.07 12.63 -3.73
C VAL A 45 -7.12 13.77 -4.75
N TYR A 46 -6.77 13.50 -6.01
CA TYR A 46 -6.79 14.46 -7.11
C TYR A 46 -8.19 15.09 -7.33
N LYS A 47 -9.24 14.29 -7.24
CA LYS A 47 -10.63 14.79 -7.39
C LYS A 47 -11.11 15.66 -6.22
N THR A 48 -10.53 15.44 -5.03
CA THR A 48 -11.03 16.08 -3.80
C THR A 48 -10.11 17.16 -3.24
N CYS A 49 -8.86 17.28 -3.71
CA CYS A 49 -7.83 18.15 -3.14
C CYS A 49 -8.17 19.65 -3.20
N GLU A 50 -8.74 20.13 -4.31
CA GLU A 50 -9.04 21.55 -4.48
C GLU A 50 -10.09 22.05 -3.49
N LYS A 51 -11.11 21.22 -3.21
CA LYS A 51 -12.10 21.51 -2.17
C LYS A 51 -11.49 21.64 -0.77
N ARG A 52 -10.26 21.16 -0.62
CA ARG A 52 -9.48 21.16 0.62
C ARG A 52 -8.32 22.14 0.62
N GLY A 53 -8.25 22.99 -0.42
CA GLY A 53 -7.24 24.05 -0.53
C GLY A 53 -5.85 23.56 -0.92
N VAL A 54 -5.74 22.40 -1.58
CA VAL A 54 -4.50 21.91 -2.19
C VAL A 54 -4.71 21.85 -3.70
N LYS A 55 -3.79 22.45 -4.48
CA LYS A 55 -3.87 22.44 -5.95
C LYS A 55 -3.58 21.05 -6.52
N LYS A 56 -4.19 20.70 -7.62
CA LYS A 56 -4.00 19.42 -8.32
C LYS A 56 -2.56 19.16 -8.72
N ASP A 57 -1.85 20.20 -9.19
CA ASP A 57 -0.44 20.08 -9.58
C ASP A 57 0.44 19.63 -8.40
N ASN A 58 0.16 20.18 -7.20
CA ASN A 58 0.88 19.76 -6.00
C ASN A 58 0.64 18.29 -5.65
N VAL A 59 -0.56 17.76 -5.93
CA VAL A 59 -0.86 16.33 -5.69
C VAL A 59 -0.04 15.44 -6.62
N TRP A 60 0.06 15.81 -7.90
CA TRP A 60 0.90 15.08 -8.85
C TRP A 60 2.38 15.12 -8.48
N ASP A 61 2.89 16.30 -8.15
CA ASP A 61 4.29 16.46 -7.74
C ASP A 61 4.59 15.63 -6.49
N ILE A 62 3.73 15.70 -5.47
CA ILE A 62 3.88 14.94 -4.22
C ILE A 62 3.83 13.42 -4.50
N ALA A 63 2.92 12.97 -5.36
CA ALA A 63 2.83 11.55 -5.72
C ALA A 63 4.10 11.10 -6.46
N LEU A 64 4.60 11.89 -7.41
CA LEU A 64 5.80 11.57 -8.17
C LEU A 64 7.06 11.55 -7.28
N PHE A 65 7.28 12.62 -6.53
CA PHE A 65 8.43 12.68 -5.61
C PHE A 65 8.32 11.66 -4.49
N GLY A 66 7.12 11.45 -3.94
CA GLY A 66 6.86 10.42 -2.94
C GLY A 66 7.17 9.02 -3.44
N LEU A 67 6.83 8.71 -4.70
CA LEU A 67 7.15 7.43 -5.31
C LEU A 67 8.67 7.26 -5.52
N ILE A 68 9.34 8.25 -6.12
CA ILE A 68 10.78 8.19 -6.42
C ILE A 68 11.57 8.06 -5.11
N PHE A 69 11.37 8.97 -4.18
CA PHE A 69 12.11 8.97 -2.92
C PHE A 69 11.67 7.87 -1.97
N GLY A 70 10.42 7.38 -2.11
CA GLY A 70 9.96 6.17 -1.44
C GLY A 70 10.75 4.95 -1.88
N ILE A 71 10.95 4.74 -3.19
CA ILE A 71 11.75 3.63 -3.71
C ILE A 71 13.22 3.76 -3.25
N ILE A 72 13.79 4.95 -3.35
CA ILE A 72 15.18 5.22 -2.89
C ILE A 72 15.29 4.93 -1.39
N GLY A 73 14.37 5.43 -0.59
CA GLY A 73 14.37 5.21 0.86
C GLY A 73 14.19 3.74 1.23
N ALA A 74 13.29 3.03 0.52
CA ALA A 74 13.10 1.60 0.71
C ALA A 74 14.37 0.79 0.44
N ARG A 75 15.11 1.16 -0.61
CA ARG A 75 16.39 0.51 -0.94
C ARG A 75 17.48 0.84 0.07
N ILE A 76 17.65 2.12 0.41
CA ILE A 76 18.64 2.54 1.40
C ILE A 76 18.41 1.82 2.73
N TYR A 77 17.16 1.77 3.20
CA TYR A 77 16.83 1.09 4.45
C TYR A 77 17.16 -0.40 4.38
N TYR A 78 16.77 -1.07 3.29
CA TYR A 78 17.09 -2.49 3.11
C TYR A 78 18.59 -2.74 3.13
N VAL A 79 19.36 -1.98 2.35
CA VAL A 79 20.83 -2.11 2.29
C VAL A 79 21.47 -1.92 3.67
N LEU A 80 21.01 -0.93 4.46
CA LEU A 80 21.57 -0.66 5.80
C LEU A 80 21.36 -1.83 6.78
N PHE A 81 20.30 -2.62 6.62
CA PHE A 81 19.97 -3.72 7.53
C PHE A 81 20.28 -5.12 6.97
N ALA A 82 20.73 -5.21 5.72
CA ALA A 82 21.02 -6.47 5.04
C ALA A 82 22.35 -6.39 4.25
N LEU A 83 23.38 -5.76 4.84
CA LEU A 83 24.69 -5.57 4.19
C LEU A 83 25.33 -6.89 3.80
N ASP A 84 25.12 -7.94 4.59
CA ASP A 84 25.70 -9.27 4.36
C ASP A 84 25.12 -10.01 3.14
N GLU A 85 24.01 -9.50 2.57
CA GLU A 85 23.37 -10.08 1.38
C GLU A 85 23.98 -9.55 0.06
N PHE A 86 24.96 -8.65 0.12
CA PHE A 86 25.52 -7.97 -1.06
C PHE A 86 26.96 -8.36 -1.30
N ASP A 87 27.24 -8.98 -2.46
CA ASP A 87 28.60 -9.34 -2.88
C ASP A 87 29.40 -8.13 -3.36
N SER A 88 28.73 -7.06 -3.78
CA SER A 88 29.37 -5.85 -4.30
C SER A 88 28.53 -4.58 -4.05
N ILE A 89 29.20 -3.42 -4.03
CA ILE A 89 28.55 -2.11 -3.95
C ILE A 89 27.57 -1.91 -5.13
N ALA A 90 27.90 -2.44 -6.32
CA ALA A 90 27.03 -2.35 -7.48
C ALA A 90 25.69 -3.07 -7.28
N ASP A 91 25.68 -4.18 -6.51
CA ASP A 91 24.45 -4.93 -6.22
C ASP A 91 23.49 -4.16 -5.32
N MET A 92 24.00 -3.25 -4.48
CA MET A 92 23.20 -2.38 -3.65
C MET A 92 22.29 -1.43 -4.46
N PHE A 93 22.60 -1.16 -5.72
CA PHE A 93 21.81 -0.31 -6.60
C PHE A 93 20.79 -1.09 -7.47
N LYS A 94 20.87 -2.42 -7.50
CA LYS A 94 20.00 -3.27 -8.34
C LYS A 94 18.63 -3.48 -7.70
N VAL A 95 17.78 -2.45 -7.72
CA VAL A 95 16.42 -2.50 -7.15
C VAL A 95 15.51 -3.53 -7.80
N TRP A 96 15.79 -3.92 -9.05
CA TRP A 96 15.03 -4.93 -9.79
C TRP A 96 15.24 -6.37 -9.32
N ASN A 97 16.24 -6.61 -8.49
CA ASN A 97 16.47 -7.92 -7.84
C ASN A 97 15.65 -8.09 -6.55
N GLY A 98 14.80 -7.11 -6.21
CA GLY A 98 14.09 -7.09 -4.93
C GLY A 98 14.89 -6.36 -3.83
N GLY A 99 14.56 -6.62 -2.56
CA GLY A 99 15.23 -5.97 -1.43
C GLY A 99 14.80 -4.51 -1.25
N LEU A 100 13.51 -4.32 -0.97
CA LEU A 100 12.90 -3.03 -0.67
C LEU A 100 12.18 -3.12 0.69
N ALA A 101 12.61 -2.32 1.65
CA ALA A 101 12.01 -2.29 2.98
C ALA A 101 10.91 -1.23 3.07
N ILE A 102 9.72 -1.63 3.50
CA ILE A 102 8.55 -0.77 3.56
C ILE A 102 8.77 0.45 4.47
N TYR A 103 9.47 0.29 5.58
CA TYR A 103 9.77 1.41 6.50
C TYR A 103 10.60 2.50 5.84
N GLY A 104 11.62 2.11 5.06
CA GLY A 104 12.43 3.04 4.28
C GLY A 104 11.58 3.77 3.24
N GLY A 105 10.64 3.06 2.60
CA GLY A 105 9.70 3.65 1.65
C GLY A 105 8.81 4.72 2.27
N ILE A 106 8.23 4.43 3.43
CA ILE A 106 7.40 5.38 4.17
C ILE A 106 8.23 6.61 4.59
N ILE A 107 9.42 6.41 5.16
CA ILE A 107 10.30 7.49 5.58
C ILE A 107 10.69 8.37 4.39
N GLY A 108 11.10 7.78 3.27
CA GLY A 108 11.47 8.50 2.05
C GLY A 108 10.31 9.33 1.48
N ALA A 109 9.10 8.75 1.43
CA ALA A 109 7.90 9.44 0.97
C ALA A 109 7.50 10.60 1.89
N ILE A 110 7.58 10.43 3.22
CA ILE A 110 7.29 11.48 4.19
C ILE A 110 8.32 12.62 4.06
N ILE A 111 9.61 12.32 4.04
CA ILE A 111 10.67 13.32 3.94
C ILE A 111 10.52 14.12 2.64
N SER A 112 10.30 13.46 1.50
CA SER A 112 10.13 14.14 0.22
C SER A 112 8.90 15.05 0.22
N THR A 113 7.78 14.59 0.78
CA THR A 113 6.55 15.39 0.93
C THR A 113 6.77 16.61 1.80
N VAL A 114 7.46 16.46 2.94
CA VAL A 114 7.77 17.57 3.85
C VAL A 114 8.67 18.60 3.18
N ILE A 115 9.73 18.15 2.48
CA ILE A 115 10.64 19.04 1.74
C ILE A 115 9.87 19.78 0.64
N TYR A 116 9.08 19.08 -0.15
CA TYR A 116 8.24 19.68 -1.19
C TYR A 116 7.31 20.76 -0.63
N CYS A 117 6.60 20.45 0.47
CA CYS A 117 5.69 21.39 1.12
C CYS A 117 6.43 22.65 1.61
N LYS A 118 7.63 22.49 2.19
CA LYS A 118 8.45 23.63 2.64
C LYS A 118 8.88 24.51 1.46
N VAL A 119 9.36 23.93 0.37
CA VAL A 119 9.79 24.65 -0.83
C VAL A 119 8.62 25.41 -1.48
N LYS A 120 7.46 24.77 -1.57
CA LYS A 120 6.24 25.36 -2.15
C LYS A 120 5.43 26.21 -1.15
N LYS A 121 5.90 26.36 0.09
CA LYS A 121 5.23 27.09 1.18
C LYS A 121 3.79 26.58 1.44
N LEU A 122 3.60 25.27 1.35
CA LEU A 122 2.33 24.61 1.64
C LEU A 122 2.22 24.24 3.11
N ASN A 123 1.00 24.23 3.64
CA ASN A 123 0.76 23.69 4.98
C ASN A 123 0.88 22.15 4.95
N ILE A 124 1.92 21.64 5.60
CA ILE A 124 2.25 20.21 5.65
C ILE A 124 1.08 19.39 6.21
N ALA A 125 0.52 19.81 7.35
CA ALA A 125 -0.57 19.11 8.01
C ALA A 125 -1.81 19.00 7.12
N LYS A 126 -2.12 20.08 6.39
CA LYS A 126 -3.21 20.10 5.41
C LYS A 126 -2.97 19.11 4.26
N VAL A 127 -1.75 19.04 3.74
CA VAL A 127 -1.38 18.10 2.66
C VAL A 127 -1.55 16.66 3.14
N PHE A 128 -1.07 16.31 4.33
CA PHE A 128 -1.26 14.98 4.90
C PHE A 128 -2.75 14.64 5.10
N ASP A 129 -3.57 15.58 5.58
CA ASP A 129 -5.02 15.40 5.70
C ASP A 129 -5.69 15.09 4.36
N VAL A 130 -5.23 15.74 3.30
CA VAL A 130 -5.76 15.53 1.94
C VAL A 130 -5.36 14.15 1.40
N CYS A 131 -4.17 13.67 1.74
CA CYS A 131 -3.66 12.36 1.29
C CYS A 131 -4.25 11.17 2.06
N ALA A 132 -4.64 11.34 3.33
CA ALA A 132 -5.08 10.25 4.20
C ALA A 132 -6.17 9.32 3.60
N PRO A 133 -7.25 9.82 2.96
CA PRO A 133 -8.23 8.93 2.32
C PRO A 133 -7.63 8.07 1.21
N GLY A 134 -6.69 8.62 0.43
CA GLY A 134 -5.99 7.89 -0.62
C GLY A 134 -5.14 6.75 -0.08
N LEU A 135 -4.52 6.94 1.09
CA LEU A 135 -3.74 5.90 1.77
C LEU A 135 -4.65 4.73 2.21
N PHE A 136 -5.81 5.02 2.82
CA PHE A 136 -6.78 3.97 3.17
C PHE A 136 -7.24 3.17 1.94
N ILE A 137 -7.53 3.85 0.81
CA ILE A 137 -7.92 3.19 -0.44
C ILE A 137 -6.79 2.27 -0.92
N GLY A 138 -5.56 2.78 -0.97
CA GLY A 138 -4.40 2.02 -1.38
C GLY A 138 -4.16 0.79 -0.50
N GLN A 139 -4.27 0.94 0.82
CA GLN A 139 -4.11 -0.18 1.76
C GLN A 139 -5.23 -1.20 1.64
N ALA A 140 -6.48 -0.78 1.58
CA ALA A 140 -7.62 -1.69 1.45
C ALA A 140 -7.49 -2.58 0.21
N ILE A 141 -7.11 -2.00 -0.94
CA ILE A 141 -6.90 -2.73 -2.19
C ILE A 141 -5.62 -3.56 -2.11
N GLY A 142 -4.54 -3.00 -1.57
CA GLY A 142 -3.24 -3.65 -1.48
C GLY A 142 -3.26 -4.99 -0.73
N ARG A 143 -4.15 -5.14 0.28
CA ARG A 143 -4.32 -6.41 1.02
C ARG A 143 -4.75 -7.58 0.14
N PHE A 144 -5.44 -7.34 -0.96
CA PHE A 144 -5.74 -8.38 -1.95
C PHE A 144 -4.49 -8.87 -2.69
N GLY A 145 -3.42 -8.09 -2.75
CA GLY A 145 -2.11 -8.55 -3.22
C GLY A 145 -1.55 -9.67 -2.34
N ASN A 146 -1.63 -9.52 -1.02
CA ASN A 146 -1.22 -10.57 -0.08
C ASN A 146 -2.07 -11.84 -0.24
N PHE A 147 -3.38 -11.71 -0.51
CA PHE A 147 -4.26 -12.84 -0.80
C PHE A 147 -3.80 -13.64 -2.01
N VAL A 148 -3.51 -12.97 -3.11
CA VAL A 148 -3.08 -13.63 -4.36
C VAL A 148 -1.70 -14.28 -4.23
N ASN A 149 -0.79 -13.65 -3.47
CA ASN A 149 0.54 -14.21 -3.19
C ASN A 149 0.51 -15.29 -2.09
N VAL A 150 -0.64 -15.48 -1.41
CA VAL A 150 -0.75 -16.42 -0.29
C VAL A 150 0.26 -16.09 0.82
N GLU A 151 0.32 -14.83 1.20
CA GLU A 151 1.21 -14.32 2.24
C GLU A 151 0.42 -13.51 3.28
N VAL A 152 1.01 -13.32 4.47
CA VAL A 152 0.39 -12.55 5.56
C VAL A 152 -0.98 -13.11 5.96
N TYR A 153 -1.03 -14.37 6.36
CA TYR A 153 -2.21 -15.00 6.97
C TYR A 153 -1.97 -15.25 8.47
N GLY A 154 -3.05 -15.44 9.20
CA GLY A 154 -2.98 -15.65 10.66
C GLY A 154 -2.79 -17.10 11.06
N GLY A 155 -2.95 -17.38 12.35
CA GLY A 155 -2.93 -18.73 12.91
C GLY A 155 -4.13 -19.57 12.47
N GLU A 156 -4.12 -20.85 12.84
CA GLU A 156 -5.21 -21.78 12.56
C GLU A 156 -6.53 -21.30 13.15
N THR A 157 -7.61 -21.54 12.43
CA THR A 157 -8.94 -21.09 12.82
C THR A 157 -10.04 -22.01 12.37
N ASN A 158 -11.10 -22.05 13.18
CA ASN A 158 -12.35 -22.70 12.83
C ASN A 158 -13.48 -21.68 12.53
N SER A 159 -13.12 -20.43 12.21
CA SER A 159 -14.08 -19.37 11.89
C SER A 159 -14.81 -19.64 10.56
N LEU A 160 -15.94 -18.93 10.34
CA LEU A 160 -16.71 -18.99 9.08
C LEU A 160 -15.83 -18.60 7.87
N PHE A 161 -14.94 -17.64 8.04
CA PHE A 161 -14.06 -17.11 7.01
C PHE A 161 -12.69 -17.81 6.96
N GLY A 162 -12.51 -18.94 7.68
CA GLY A 162 -11.26 -19.70 7.65
C GLY A 162 -10.86 -20.04 6.22
N MET A 163 -9.60 -19.71 5.85
CA MET A 163 -9.02 -19.87 4.51
C MET A 163 -8.05 -21.04 4.52
N SER A 164 -8.34 -22.11 3.77
CA SER A 164 -7.42 -23.22 3.54
C SER A 164 -6.56 -22.95 2.31
N ILE A 165 -5.28 -23.20 2.44
CA ILE A 165 -4.27 -22.98 1.41
C ILE A 165 -3.74 -24.36 0.99
N ASN A 166 -3.92 -24.72 -0.27
CA ASN A 166 -3.46 -26.01 -0.82
C ASN A 166 -3.91 -27.23 0.01
N GLY A 167 -5.12 -27.17 0.57
CA GLY A 167 -5.68 -28.25 1.40
C GLY A 167 -5.18 -28.29 2.84
N ALA A 168 -4.37 -27.34 3.28
CA ALA A 168 -3.91 -27.25 4.67
C ALA A 168 -5.04 -26.82 5.64
N THR A 169 -4.78 -26.93 6.94
CA THR A 169 -5.69 -26.46 8.00
C THR A 169 -6.08 -25.00 7.75
N PRO A 170 -7.37 -24.65 7.91
CA PRO A 170 -7.82 -23.28 7.69
C PRO A 170 -7.17 -22.28 8.65
N VAL A 171 -6.73 -21.15 8.11
CA VAL A 171 -6.08 -20.04 8.82
C VAL A 171 -6.92 -18.75 8.73
N HIS A 172 -6.65 -17.81 9.62
CA HIS A 172 -7.32 -16.50 9.57
C HIS A 172 -6.92 -15.71 8.31
N PRO A 173 -7.88 -15.27 7.48
CA PRO A 173 -7.63 -14.47 6.28
C PRO A 173 -7.36 -13.01 6.67
N LEU A 174 -6.15 -12.68 7.14
CA LEU A 174 -5.81 -11.34 7.62
C LEU A 174 -5.99 -10.29 6.53
N PHE A 175 -5.73 -10.64 5.26
CA PHE A 175 -5.97 -9.73 4.15
C PHE A 175 -7.40 -9.17 4.14
N LEU A 176 -8.40 -10.02 4.41
CA LEU A 176 -9.81 -9.64 4.44
C LEU A 176 -10.12 -8.74 5.64
N TYR A 177 -9.62 -9.13 6.82
CA TYR A 177 -9.86 -8.36 8.04
C TYR A 177 -9.25 -6.96 7.96
N GLU A 178 -8.01 -6.87 7.49
CA GLU A 178 -7.32 -5.60 7.35
C GLU A 178 -7.90 -4.74 6.21
N SER A 179 -8.32 -5.36 5.10
CA SER A 179 -9.02 -4.64 4.03
C SER A 179 -10.34 -4.04 4.53
N LEU A 180 -11.17 -4.83 5.24
CA LEU A 180 -12.42 -4.34 5.82
C LEU A 180 -12.17 -3.24 6.84
N TRP A 181 -11.15 -3.38 7.69
CA TRP A 181 -10.78 -2.36 8.67
C TRP A 181 -10.39 -1.05 7.99
N ASN A 182 -9.59 -1.12 6.92
CA ASN A 182 -9.23 0.06 6.13
C ASN A 182 -10.45 0.72 5.46
N VAL A 183 -11.40 -0.06 4.95
CA VAL A 183 -12.65 0.48 4.39
C VAL A 183 -13.50 1.15 5.48
N ILE A 184 -13.64 0.54 6.64
CA ILE A 184 -14.35 1.13 7.79
C ILE A 184 -13.65 2.43 8.20
N GLY A 185 -12.33 2.42 8.35
CA GLY A 185 -11.53 3.61 8.66
C GLY A 185 -11.72 4.72 7.64
N LEU A 186 -11.72 4.38 6.33
CA LEU A 186 -12.00 5.33 5.26
C LEU A 186 -13.39 5.96 5.41
N VAL A 187 -14.43 5.15 5.63
CA VAL A 187 -15.81 5.66 5.79
C VAL A 187 -15.89 6.62 6.98
N ILE A 188 -15.36 6.23 8.14
CA ILE A 188 -15.36 7.09 9.33
C ILE A 188 -14.58 8.38 9.04
N LEU A 189 -13.38 8.28 8.44
CA LEU A 189 -12.57 9.43 8.08
C LEU A 189 -13.32 10.38 7.15
N LEU A 190 -14.04 9.87 6.14
CA LEU A 190 -14.83 10.68 5.22
C LEU A 190 -15.99 11.41 5.93
N LEU A 191 -16.60 10.80 6.95
CA LEU A 191 -17.67 11.40 7.74
C LEU A 191 -17.18 12.50 8.70
N ILE A 192 -15.96 12.34 9.25
CA ILE A 192 -15.42 13.29 10.23
C ILE A 192 -14.57 14.40 9.61
N ARG A 193 -14.00 14.20 8.42
CA ARG A 193 -13.05 15.14 7.81
C ARG A 193 -13.58 16.55 7.59
N ASP A 194 -14.91 16.70 7.40
CA ASP A 194 -15.55 18.00 7.23
C ASP A 194 -15.82 18.71 8.57
N LYS A 195 -15.75 17.97 9.68
CA LYS A 195 -15.93 18.46 11.04
C LYS A 195 -14.63 18.83 11.75
N LYS A 196 -13.49 18.69 11.07
CA LYS A 196 -12.17 19.01 11.65
C LYS A 196 -12.08 20.48 12.04
N LYS A 197 -11.42 20.76 13.17
CA LYS A 197 -11.15 22.13 13.65
C LYS A 197 -9.76 22.62 13.22
N ASN A 198 -8.78 21.73 13.15
CA ASN A 198 -7.39 22.06 12.84
C ASN A 198 -6.86 21.20 11.69
N ASP A 199 -5.89 21.72 10.94
CA ASP A 199 -5.17 20.92 9.95
C ASP A 199 -4.30 19.86 10.66
N GLY A 200 -4.24 18.65 10.08
CA GLY A 200 -3.55 17.48 10.62
C GLY A 200 -4.45 16.51 11.37
N GLN A 201 -5.65 16.91 11.79
CA GLN A 201 -6.55 16.04 12.57
C GLN A 201 -7.03 14.82 11.78
N VAL A 202 -7.22 14.96 10.47
CA VAL A 202 -7.67 13.85 9.60
C VAL A 202 -6.55 12.82 9.45
N PHE A 203 -5.31 13.28 9.31
CA PHE A 203 -4.15 12.38 9.24
C PHE A 203 -3.83 11.72 10.58
N CYS A 204 -4.03 12.41 11.69
CA CYS A 204 -3.88 11.82 13.03
C CYS A 204 -4.92 10.72 13.31
N PHE A 205 -6.07 10.77 12.65
CA PHE A 205 -7.09 9.72 12.74
C PHE A 205 -6.69 8.48 11.92
N TYR A 206 -6.02 8.70 10.78
CA TYR A 206 -5.49 7.64 9.93
C TYR A 206 -4.39 6.85 10.64
#